data_fdaa88ce71a11f04b0d1695c4242841c
#
_entry.id   fdaa88ce71a11f04b0d1695c4242841c
#
_cell.length_a   1.000
_cell.length_b   1.000
_cell.length_c   1.000
_cell.angle_alpha   90.00
_cell.angle_beta   90.00
_cell.angle_gamma   90.00
#
_symmetry.space_group_name_H-M   'P 1'
#
loop_
_entity.id
_entity.type
_entity.pdbx_description
1 polymer ?
#
loop_
_entity_poly.entity_id
_entity_poly.type
_entity_poly.pdbx_seq_one_letter_code
_entity_poly.pdbx_strand_id
1 'polypeptide(L)'
;MIKSALLVLEDGTQFHGRAIGATGSAVGEVVFNTSMTGYQEILTDPSYSRQIVTLTYPHIGNVGANAADEESSQIHAQGLVIRDLPLITSNFRSEESLSAYLQRNNIVGIADIDTRKLTRLLREKGALNGCIIAGDSPDAALALQKALAFPGLKGMDLAKEVTTAETYAWQQGSWALKGGLPEQQSADALPFHVVAYDYGAKRNILRMLVDRGCRLTVVPAQTPADEVLALNPDGIFLSNGPGDPEPCDYAISAIQAFLKTDIPVFGICLGHQLLALASGAKTVKMKLGHHGGNHPVKDLDNNTVMITAQNHGFAVDETNLPANLRVTHVSLFDQTVQGIHRTDKPAFSFQGHPEASPGPHDAAPLFDHFIELIEAYRSNAK
;
A
#
# COMPACT_ATOMS: atom_id res chain seq x y z
N MET A 1 11.57 -5.90 33.30
CA MET A 1 11.27 -7.32 32.93
C MET A 1 10.81 -7.35 31.48
N ILE A 2 11.26 -8.33 30.71
CA ILE A 2 10.80 -8.55 29.32
C ILE A 2 9.37 -9.08 29.42
N LYS A 3 8.40 -8.38 28.81
CA LYS A 3 7.00 -8.81 28.78
C LYS A 3 6.77 -9.89 27.76
N SER A 4 5.86 -10.80 28.04
CA SER A 4 5.45 -11.87 27.13
C SER A 4 4.50 -11.33 26.06
N ALA A 5 4.44 -12.01 24.91
CA ALA A 5 3.41 -11.80 23.90
C ALA A 5 2.91 -13.14 23.34
N LEU A 6 1.67 -13.16 22.92
CA LEU A 6 0.99 -14.32 22.36
C LEU A 6 0.22 -13.89 21.10
N LEU A 7 0.49 -14.54 19.98
CA LEU A 7 -0.36 -14.47 18.78
C LEU A 7 -1.26 -15.71 18.73
N VAL A 8 -2.55 -15.49 18.60
CA VAL A 8 -3.55 -16.56 18.39
C VAL A 8 -4.27 -16.28 17.08
N LEU A 9 -4.32 -17.29 16.22
CA LEU A 9 -5.09 -17.26 14.96
C LEU A 9 -6.51 -17.78 15.19
N GLU A 10 -7.43 -17.42 14.32
CA GLU A 10 -8.84 -17.85 14.38
C GLU A 10 -9.04 -19.37 14.34
N ASP A 11 -8.08 -20.13 13.82
CA ASP A 11 -8.10 -21.60 13.84
C ASP A 11 -7.59 -22.21 15.16
N GLY A 12 -7.28 -21.38 16.16
CA GLY A 12 -6.76 -21.75 17.46
C GLY A 12 -5.24 -21.96 17.52
N THR A 13 -4.51 -21.80 16.41
CA THR A 13 -3.05 -21.92 16.40
C THR A 13 -2.41 -20.79 17.23
N GLN A 14 -1.44 -21.14 18.10
CA GLN A 14 -0.79 -20.21 19.01
C GLN A 14 0.70 -20.12 18.75
N PHE A 15 1.23 -18.89 18.91
CA PHE A 15 2.65 -18.58 18.87
C PHE A 15 3.03 -17.76 20.09
N HIS A 16 3.88 -18.33 20.97
CA HIS A 16 4.38 -17.65 22.15
C HIS A 16 5.71 -16.96 21.84
N GLY A 17 5.86 -15.73 22.27
CA GLY A 17 7.04 -14.92 22.03
C GLY A 17 7.23 -13.80 23.04
N ARG A 18 8.03 -12.82 22.67
CA ARG A 18 8.39 -11.66 23.48
C ARG A 18 7.73 -10.39 22.90
N ALA A 19 7.18 -9.56 23.79
CA ALA A 19 6.70 -8.24 23.41
C ALA A 19 7.83 -7.30 23.02
N ILE A 20 7.70 -6.61 21.90
CA ILE A 20 8.70 -5.67 21.38
C ILE A 20 8.15 -4.25 21.18
N GLY A 21 6.87 -4.05 21.36
CA GLY A 21 6.16 -2.78 21.23
C GLY A 21 5.36 -2.43 22.48
N ALA A 22 4.20 -1.78 22.28
CA ALA A 22 3.27 -1.44 23.34
C ALA A 22 2.64 -2.69 23.98
N THR A 23 2.18 -2.55 25.21
CA THR A 23 1.32 -3.55 25.87
C THR A 23 -0.13 -3.35 25.44
N GLY A 24 -0.88 -4.45 25.37
CA GLY A 24 -2.27 -4.44 24.96
C GLY A 24 -2.60 -5.52 23.96
N SER A 25 -3.60 -5.29 23.11
CA SER A 25 -3.99 -6.24 22.07
C SER A 25 -4.13 -5.58 20.71
N ALA A 26 -3.74 -6.31 19.67
CA ALA A 26 -3.92 -5.95 18.26
C ALA A 26 -4.71 -7.05 17.55
N VAL A 27 -5.70 -6.69 16.76
CA VAL A 27 -6.58 -7.62 16.02
C VAL A 27 -6.61 -7.24 14.56
N GLY A 28 -6.54 -8.22 13.66
CA GLY A 28 -6.61 -7.98 12.22
C GLY A 28 -6.38 -9.23 11.40
N GLU A 29 -6.46 -9.09 10.09
CA GLU A 29 -6.06 -10.14 9.16
C GLU A 29 -4.54 -10.31 9.20
N VAL A 30 -4.05 -11.52 9.44
CA VAL A 30 -2.61 -11.81 9.52
C VAL A 30 -2.09 -12.08 8.12
N VAL A 31 -1.18 -11.22 7.68
CA VAL A 31 -0.50 -11.35 6.39
C VAL A 31 1.00 -11.48 6.59
N PHE A 32 1.73 -11.96 5.59
CA PHE A 32 3.19 -11.94 5.62
C PHE A 32 3.74 -11.10 4.46
N ASN A 33 4.87 -10.46 4.68
CA ASN A 33 5.60 -9.71 3.67
C ASN A 33 7.00 -10.29 3.52
N THR A 34 7.45 -10.49 2.28
CA THR A 34 8.73 -11.13 1.94
C THR A 34 9.87 -10.12 1.71
N SER A 35 9.64 -8.83 1.88
CA SER A 35 10.68 -7.80 1.76
C SER A 35 11.77 -8.00 2.81
N MET A 36 13.02 -7.82 2.42
CA MET A 36 14.17 -7.94 3.31
C MET A 36 14.48 -6.65 4.08
N THR A 37 13.94 -5.53 3.62
CA THR A 37 14.16 -4.17 4.15
C THR A 37 12.86 -3.39 4.14
N GLY A 38 12.85 -2.18 4.73
CA GLY A 38 11.72 -1.26 4.62
C GLY A 38 10.57 -1.59 5.56
N TYR A 39 10.86 -2.11 6.74
CA TYR A 39 9.82 -2.42 7.73
C TYR A 39 9.10 -1.17 8.24
N GLN A 40 9.73 -0.01 8.27
CA GLN A 40 9.11 1.25 8.68
C GLN A 40 8.13 1.74 7.60
N GLU A 41 8.52 1.68 6.35
CA GLU A 41 7.68 1.98 5.20
C GLU A 41 6.46 1.05 5.17
N ILE A 42 6.65 -0.26 5.41
CA ILE A 42 5.56 -1.24 5.51
C ILE A 42 4.60 -0.89 6.65
N LEU A 43 5.11 -0.54 7.84
CA LEU A 43 4.28 -0.20 8.99
C LEU A 43 3.45 1.05 8.77
N THR A 44 4.00 2.03 8.04
CA THR A 44 3.36 3.34 7.77
C THR A 44 2.58 3.38 6.45
N ASP A 45 2.59 2.31 5.65
CA ASP A 45 1.75 2.19 4.46
C ASP A 45 0.27 2.01 4.87
N PRO A 46 -0.62 2.97 4.50
CA PRO A 46 -2.04 2.88 4.84
C PRO A 46 -2.72 1.60 4.32
N SER A 47 -2.18 0.99 3.27
CA SER A 47 -2.72 -0.26 2.70
C SER A 47 -2.70 -1.43 3.69
N TYR A 48 -1.91 -1.37 4.77
CA TYR A 48 -1.93 -2.37 5.85
C TYR A 48 -2.95 -2.09 6.97
N SER A 49 -3.85 -1.13 6.80
CA SER A 49 -4.91 -0.87 7.79
C SER A 49 -5.72 -2.14 8.07
N ARG A 50 -5.96 -2.42 9.35
CA ARG A 50 -6.65 -3.63 9.85
C ARG A 50 -5.88 -4.94 9.61
N GLN A 51 -4.57 -4.90 9.31
CA GLN A 51 -3.74 -6.09 9.13
C GLN A 51 -2.63 -6.18 10.19
N ILE A 52 -2.32 -7.41 10.62
CA ILE A 52 -1.15 -7.76 11.42
C ILE A 52 -0.08 -8.26 10.45
N VAL A 53 1.05 -7.56 10.36
CA VAL A 53 2.09 -7.85 9.37
C VAL A 53 3.15 -8.75 9.95
N THR A 54 3.38 -9.90 9.31
CA THR A 54 4.49 -10.81 9.59
C THR A 54 5.62 -10.57 8.59
N LEU A 55 6.80 -10.18 9.06
CA LEU A 55 7.98 -10.05 8.21
C LEU A 55 8.74 -11.37 8.17
N THR A 56 8.95 -11.90 6.96
CA THR A 56 9.59 -13.22 6.78
C THR A 56 11.10 -13.17 6.90
N TYR A 57 11.71 -11.99 6.68
CA TYR A 57 13.14 -11.80 6.89
C TYR A 57 13.47 -11.96 8.37
N PRO A 58 14.54 -12.72 8.74
CA PRO A 58 14.75 -13.10 10.13
C PRO A 58 15.17 -11.93 11.04
N HIS A 59 15.92 -10.95 10.55
CA HIS A 59 16.45 -9.84 11.35
C HIS A 59 15.74 -8.54 11.00
N ILE A 60 14.84 -8.08 11.86
CA ILE A 60 14.01 -6.87 11.65
C ILE A 60 14.26 -5.88 12.79
N GLY A 61 14.57 -4.63 12.44
CA GLY A 61 14.90 -3.56 13.38
C GLY A 61 16.38 -3.13 13.37
N ASN A 62 17.19 -3.78 12.55
CA ASN A 62 18.64 -3.58 12.48
C ASN A 62 19.06 -2.19 11.96
N VAL A 63 18.21 -1.51 11.16
CA VAL A 63 18.47 -0.18 10.63
C VAL A 63 17.82 0.95 11.41
N GLY A 64 17.06 0.63 12.48
CA GLY A 64 16.31 1.60 13.27
C GLY A 64 15.13 2.21 12.54
N ALA A 65 14.70 3.37 13.01
CA ALA A 65 13.64 4.17 12.41
C ALA A 65 14.07 5.63 12.32
N ASN A 66 13.50 6.37 11.35
CA ASN A 66 13.75 7.79 11.12
C ASN A 66 12.54 8.46 10.44
N ALA A 67 12.43 9.78 10.52
CA ALA A 67 11.28 10.52 9.98
C ALA A 67 11.19 10.52 8.43
N ALA A 68 12.29 10.28 7.71
CA ALA A 68 12.31 10.33 6.25
C ALA A 68 11.70 9.10 5.57
N ASP A 69 11.72 7.94 6.25
CA ASP A 69 11.26 6.65 5.73
C ASP A 69 9.80 6.34 6.08
N GLU A 70 9.04 7.33 6.56
CA GLU A 70 7.61 7.19 6.79
C GLU A 70 6.82 7.44 5.48
N GLU A 71 5.91 6.51 5.15
CA GLU A 71 5.03 6.61 3.99
C GLU A 71 3.71 7.36 4.28
N SER A 72 3.41 7.62 5.55
CA SER A 72 2.29 8.44 6.01
C SER A 72 2.59 9.05 7.37
N SER A 73 1.64 9.77 7.97
CA SER A 73 1.82 10.46 9.25
C SER A 73 1.75 9.57 10.48
N GLN A 74 1.38 8.28 10.31
CA GLN A 74 1.20 7.33 11.41
C GLN A 74 1.44 5.89 10.96
N ILE A 75 1.58 4.98 11.91
CA ILE A 75 1.56 3.53 11.63
C ILE A 75 0.12 3.09 11.40
N HIS A 76 -0.12 2.39 10.29
CA HIS A 76 -1.43 1.83 9.93
C HIS A 76 -1.55 0.33 10.20
N ALA A 77 -0.43 -0.41 10.17
CA ALA A 77 -0.42 -1.82 10.55
C ALA A 77 -0.90 -1.98 12.00
N GLN A 78 -1.83 -2.92 12.24
CA GLN A 78 -2.40 -3.15 13.57
C GLN A 78 -1.41 -3.77 14.54
N GLY A 79 -0.46 -4.53 14.03
CA GLY A 79 0.59 -5.17 14.81
C GLY A 79 1.71 -5.72 13.95
N LEU A 80 2.84 -6.00 14.59
CA LEU A 80 4.05 -6.50 13.95
C LEU A 80 4.44 -7.86 14.50
N VAL A 81 4.72 -8.80 13.59
CA VAL A 81 5.25 -10.14 13.92
C VAL A 81 6.59 -10.32 13.25
N ILE A 82 7.63 -10.60 14.06
CA ILE A 82 8.99 -10.84 13.56
C ILE A 82 9.62 -12.06 14.22
N ARG A 83 10.68 -12.59 13.60
CA ARG A 83 11.46 -13.66 14.19
C ARG A 83 12.45 -13.14 15.24
N ASP A 84 13.30 -12.20 14.85
CA ASP A 84 14.41 -11.74 15.67
C ASP A 84 14.51 -10.21 15.64
N LEU A 85 14.60 -9.63 16.85
CA LEU A 85 14.87 -8.21 17.05
C LEU A 85 16.32 -8.04 17.44
N PRO A 86 17.18 -7.40 16.62
CA PRO A 86 18.57 -7.17 16.94
C PRO A 86 18.79 -6.39 18.23
N LEU A 87 19.86 -6.75 18.96
CA LEU A 87 20.24 -6.05 20.20
C LEU A 87 20.75 -4.63 19.95
N ILE A 88 21.32 -4.39 18.77
CA ILE A 88 21.94 -3.12 18.41
C ILE A 88 21.40 -2.68 17.05
N THR A 89 20.99 -1.43 16.97
CA THR A 89 20.70 -0.74 15.71
C THR A 89 22.00 -0.21 15.10
N SER A 90 22.23 -0.45 13.83
CA SER A 90 23.44 -0.03 13.11
C SER A 90 23.11 0.53 11.74
N ASN A 91 22.77 1.82 11.68
CA ASN A 91 22.58 2.59 10.46
C ASN A 91 22.80 4.07 10.73
N PHE A 92 23.49 4.77 9.82
CA PHE A 92 23.78 6.21 9.97
C PHE A 92 22.53 7.10 9.94
N ARG A 93 21.40 6.60 9.45
CA ARG A 93 20.10 7.29 9.42
C ARG A 93 19.22 6.98 10.62
N SER A 94 19.64 6.07 11.52
CA SER A 94 18.85 5.68 12.67
C SER A 94 18.70 6.81 13.67
N GLU A 95 17.48 7.17 14.01
CA GLU A 95 17.13 8.14 15.06
C GLU A 95 16.65 7.43 16.33
N GLU A 96 15.99 6.27 16.18
CA GLU A 96 15.52 5.44 17.28
C GLU A 96 15.50 3.95 16.92
N SER A 97 15.37 3.07 17.93
CA SER A 97 15.20 1.63 17.70
C SER A 97 13.76 1.31 17.27
N LEU A 98 13.58 0.16 16.57
CA LEU A 98 12.23 -0.32 16.20
C LEU A 98 11.32 -0.48 17.45
N SER A 99 11.84 -0.99 18.56
CA SER A 99 11.05 -1.13 19.80
C SER A 99 10.57 0.22 20.33
N ALA A 100 11.43 1.24 20.35
CA ALA A 100 11.06 2.59 20.78
C ALA A 100 10.01 3.19 19.83
N TYR A 101 10.21 3.02 18.54
CA TYR A 101 9.27 3.46 17.51
C TYR A 101 7.86 2.84 17.67
N LEU A 102 7.78 1.52 17.87
CA LEU A 102 6.52 0.82 18.12
C LEU A 102 5.85 1.29 19.43
N GLN A 103 6.63 1.44 20.52
CA GLN A 103 6.09 1.90 21.79
C GLN A 103 5.56 3.32 21.73
N ARG A 104 6.31 4.25 21.12
CA ARG A 104 5.90 5.65 20.93
C ARG A 104 4.62 5.77 20.13
N ASN A 105 4.42 4.89 19.13
CA ASN A 105 3.23 4.87 18.30
C ASN A 105 2.11 3.94 18.85
N ASN A 106 2.27 3.39 20.07
CA ASN A 106 1.30 2.50 20.70
C ASN A 106 0.97 1.23 19.88
N ILE A 107 1.95 0.69 19.17
CA ILE A 107 1.79 -0.51 18.33
C ILE A 107 2.26 -1.75 19.09
N VAL A 108 1.41 -2.79 19.08
CA VAL A 108 1.73 -4.09 19.64
C VAL A 108 2.62 -4.88 18.69
N GLY A 109 3.71 -5.46 19.20
CA GLY A 109 4.60 -6.30 18.40
C GLY A 109 5.07 -7.53 19.16
N ILE A 110 5.30 -8.62 18.43
CA ILE A 110 5.79 -9.89 18.94
C ILE A 110 7.03 -10.35 18.18
N ALA A 111 8.07 -10.77 18.91
CA ALA A 111 9.28 -11.39 18.37
C ALA A 111 9.50 -12.79 18.98
N ASP A 112 10.55 -13.47 18.52
CA ASP A 112 11.00 -14.78 18.98
C ASP A 112 10.02 -15.92 18.69
N ILE A 113 9.23 -15.78 17.60
CA ILE A 113 8.32 -16.83 17.11
C ILE A 113 8.85 -17.49 15.84
N ASP A 114 8.32 -18.66 15.52
CA ASP A 114 8.57 -19.34 14.25
C ASP A 114 7.75 -18.72 13.10
N THR A 115 8.26 -17.62 12.53
CA THR A 115 7.65 -16.93 11.39
C THR A 115 7.57 -17.82 10.14
N ARG A 116 8.49 -18.79 9.98
CA ARG A 116 8.46 -19.75 8.88
C ARG A 116 7.25 -20.70 8.99
N LYS A 117 6.97 -21.21 10.19
CA LYS A 117 5.77 -22.02 10.47
C LYS A 117 4.51 -21.20 10.20
N LEU A 118 4.46 -19.96 10.67
CA LEU A 118 3.32 -19.06 10.45
C LEU A 118 3.10 -18.81 8.95
N THR A 119 4.15 -18.45 8.21
CA THR A 119 4.09 -18.21 6.76
C THR A 119 3.60 -19.44 5.99
N ARG A 120 4.07 -20.65 6.34
CA ARG A 120 3.60 -21.90 5.71
C ARG A 120 2.12 -22.14 5.97
N LEU A 121 1.65 -21.90 7.20
CA LEU A 121 0.26 -22.05 7.58
C LEU A 121 -0.63 -21.08 6.78
N LEU A 122 -0.24 -19.82 6.65
CA LEU A 122 -0.96 -18.82 5.86
C LEU A 122 -0.98 -19.20 4.36
N ARG A 123 0.10 -19.75 3.81
CA ARG A 123 0.15 -20.21 2.41
C ARG A 123 -0.82 -21.36 2.16
N GLU A 124 -0.96 -22.28 3.10
CA GLU A 124 -1.82 -23.45 2.98
C GLU A 124 -3.30 -23.09 3.15
N LYS A 125 -3.62 -22.31 4.19
CA LYS A 125 -5.01 -21.98 4.57
C LYS A 125 -5.56 -20.69 3.95
N GLY A 126 -4.71 -19.78 3.58
CA GLY A 126 -5.03 -18.39 3.21
C GLY A 126 -4.74 -17.43 4.35
N ALA A 127 -5.04 -16.15 4.13
CA ALA A 127 -5.00 -15.15 5.19
C ALA A 127 -6.01 -15.52 6.28
N LEU A 128 -5.59 -15.48 7.55
CA LEU A 128 -6.38 -15.80 8.73
C LEU A 128 -6.48 -14.58 9.63
N ASN A 129 -7.61 -14.44 10.32
CA ASN A 129 -7.71 -13.45 11.37
C ASN A 129 -6.86 -13.85 12.59
N GLY A 130 -6.29 -12.86 13.27
CA GLY A 130 -5.48 -13.10 14.45
C GLY A 130 -5.57 -12.00 15.48
N CYS A 131 -5.10 -12.33 16.68
CA CYS A 131 -4.94 -11.36 17.76
C CYS A 131 -3.60 -11.55 18.43
N ILE A 132 -2.84 -10.46 18.58
CA ILE A 132 -1.66 -10.41 19.46
C ILE A 132 -2.09 -9.82 20.79
N ILE A 133 -1.73 -10.47 21.90
CA ILE A 133 -1.81 -9.91 23.25
C ILE A 133 -0.40 -9.81 23.81
N ALA A 134 0.01 -8.62 24.27
CA ALA A 134 1.30 -8.35 24.89
C ALA A 134 1.10 -7.83 26.32
N GLY A 135 1.78 -8.46 27.28
CA GLY A 135 1.68 -8.09 28.70
C GLY A 135 2.32 -9.14 29.62
N ASP A 136 2.06 -9.04 30.92
CA ASP A 136 2.65 -9.95 31.91
C ASP A 136 2.04 -11.36 31.86
N SER A 137 0.77 -11.49 31.48
CA SER A 137 0.03 -12.75 31.39
C SER A 137 -0.95 -12.73 30.20
N PRO A 138 -0.48 -12.96 28.96
CA PRO A 138 -1.36 -12.99 27.78
C PRO A 138 -2.37 -14.13 27.88
N ASP A 139 -3.67 -13.81 27.70
CA ASP A 139 -4.79 -14.77 27.74
C ASP A 139 -5.10 -15.30 26.34
N ALA A 140 -4.88 -16.59 26.14
CA ALA A 140 -5.12 -17.26 24.86
C ALA A 140 -6.61 -17.36 24.51
N ALA A 141 -7.51 -17.54 25.48
CA ALA A 141 -8.94 -17.61 25.24
C ALA A 141 -9.50 -16.25 24.79
N LEU A 142 -9.06 -15.17 25.45
CA LEU A 142 -9.40 -13.80 25.05
C LEU A 142 -8.84 -13.47 23.66
N ALA A 143 -7.60 -13.88 23.35
CA ALA A 143 -7.02 -13.65 22.03
C ALA A 143 -7.79 -14.37 20.93
N LEU A 144 -8.16 -15.64 21.14
CA LEU A 144 -8.99 -16.40 20.20
C LEU A 144 -10.38 -15.76 20.00
N GLN A 145 -11.02 -15.37 21.09
CA GLN A 145 -12.31 -14.67 21.03
C GLN A 145 -12.24 -13.41 20.16
N LYS A 146 -11.18 -12.60 20.33
CA LYS A 146 -10.97 -11.38 19.55
C LYS A 146 -10.67 -11.68 18.07
N ALA A 147 -9.86 -12.71 17.79
CA ALA A 147 -9.56 -13.13 16.42
C ALA A 147 -10.82 -13.58 15.67
N LEU A 148 -11.67 -14.39 16.33
CA LEU A 148 -12.95 -14.86 15.77
C LEU A 148 -13.98 -13.74 15.58
N ALA A 149 -13.93 -12.69 16.40
CA ALA A 149 -14.83 -11.54 16.30
C ALA A 149 -14.50 -10.57 15.17
N PHE A 150 -13.29 -10.66 14.58
CA PHE A 150 -12.90 -9.79 13.46
C PHE A 150 -13.59 -10.28 12.17
N PRO A 151 -14.34 -9.40 11.46
CA PRO A 151 -15.15 -9.82 10.32
C PRO A 151 -14.35 -10.08 9.03
N GLY A 152 -13.03 -9.80 9.02
CA GLY A 152 -12.20 -9.81 7.81
C GLY A 152 -12.35 -8.53 7.00
N LEU A 153 -11.59 -8.43 5.90
CA LEU A 153 -11.52 -7.19 5.11
C LEU A 153 -12.58 -7.07 4.01
N LYS A 154 -13.23 -8.19 3.64
CA LYS A 154 -14.25 -8.18 2.59
C LYS A 154 -15.46 -7.31 2.99
N GLY A 155 -15.85 -6.40 2.12
CA GLY A 155 -16.93 -5.44 2.35
C GLY A 155 -16.53 -4.23 3.19
N MET A 156 -15.24 -4.09 3.59
CA MET A 156 -14.75 -2.94 4.34
C MET A 156 -14.26 -1.84 3.41
N ASP A 157 -14.91 -0.69 3.42
CA ASP A 157 -14.40 0.54 2.82
C ASP A 157 -13.43 1.21 3.82
N LEU A 158 -12.17 0.85 3.73
CA LEU A 158 -11.13 1.43 4.57
C LEU A 158 -10.48 2.68 3.96
N ALA A 159 -10.69 2.93 2.66
CA ALA A 159 -10.15 4.12 2.01
C ALA A 159 -10.66 5.41 2.67
N LYS A 160 -11.93 5.48 3.04
CA LYS A 160 -12.48 6.64 3.77
C LYS A 160 -12.10 6.72 5.26
N GLU A 161 -11.50 5.67 5.83
CA GLU A 161 -10.95 5.71 7.18
C GLU A 161 -9.55 6.30 7.23
N VAL A 162 -8.76 6.10 6.16
CA VAL A 162 -7.34 6.49 6.10
C VAL A 162 -7.07 7.74 5.28
N THR A 163 -8.04 8.20 4.50
CA THR A 163 -7.93 9.40 3.65
C THR A 163 -7.65 10.65 4.45
N THR A 164 -7.04 11.64 3.80
CA THR A 164 -6.89 12.98 4.39
C THR A 164 -8.24 13.62 4.70
N ALA A 165 -8.30 14.40 5.77
CA ALA A 165 -9.51 15.14 6.15
C ALA A 165 -9.73 16.40 5.27
N GLU A 166 -8.66 16.98 4.74
CA GLU A 166 -8.70 18.24 3.98
C GLU A 166 -7.81 18.14 2.73
N THR A 167 -8.16 18.92 1.71
CA THR A 167 -7.33 19.09 0.52
C THR A 167 -6.03 19.80 0.87
N TYR A 168 -4.90 19.30 0.37
CA TYR A 168 -3.60 19.93 0.57
C TYR A 168 -2.72 19.88 -0.68
N ALA A 169 -1.73 20.76 -0.73
CA ALA A 169 -0.71 20.76 -1.78
C ALA A 169 0.49 19.90 -1.37
N TRP A 170 1.09 19.17 -2.32
CA TRP A 170 2.33 18.44 -2.13
C TRP A 170 3.33 18.79 -3.24
N GLN A 171 4.53 19.21 -2.84
CA GLN A 171 5.58 19.69 -3.74
C GLN A 171 6.99 19.23 -3.32
N GLN A 172 7.06 18.25 -2.41
CA GLN A 172 8.32 17.68 -1.94
C GLN A 172 8.69 16.45 -2.77
N GLY A 173 9.92 16.45 -3.30
CA GLY A 173 10.49 15.33 -4.04
C GLY A 173 11.08 14.23 -3.15
N SER A 174 11.71 13.24 -3.79
CA SER A 174 12.29 12.08 -3.13
C SER A 174 13.54 12.41 -2.32
N TRP A 175 13.78 11.60 -1.28
CA TRP A 175 15.00 11.65 -0.50
C TRP A 175 16.23 11.28 -1.37
N ALA A 176 17.34 11.96 -1.16
CA ALA A 176 18.60 11.69 -1.81
C ALA A 176 19.74 11.53 -0.80
N LEU A 177 20.71 10.65 -1.11
CA LEU A 177 21.85 10.41 -0.22
C LEU A 177 22.66 11.68 0.07
N LYS A 178 22.77 12.57 -0.92
CA LYS A 178 23.36 13.90 -0.75
C LYS A 178 22.21 14.90 -0.65
N GLY A 179 21.93 15.40 0.56
CA GLY A 179 20.93 16.45 0.83
C GLY A 179 19.71 16.02 1.61
N GLY A 180 19.45 14.71 1.78
CA GLY A 180 18.29 14.23 2.52
C GLY A 180 16.97 14.43 1.78
N LEU A 181 15.88 14.72 2.51
CA LEU A 181 14.61 15.17 1.93
C LEU A 181 14.76 16.61 1.44
N PRO A 182 14.43 16.90 0.18
CA PRO A 182 14.46 18.27 -0.33
C PRO A 182 13.40 19.14 0.34
N GLU A 183 13.60 20.46 0.30
CA GLU A 183 12.53 21.41 0.61
C GLU A 183 11.41 21.32 -0.43
N GLN A 184 10.24 21.88 -0.09
CA GLN A 184 9.13 22.00 -1.04
C GLN A 184 9.56 22.90 -2.22
N GLN A 185 9.31 22.43 -3.44
CA GLN A 185 9.59 23.20 -4.64
C GLN A 185 8.52 24.30 -4.84
N SER A 186 8.86 25.37 -5.55
CA SER A 186 7.85 26.35 -5.94
C SER A 186 6.90 25.77 -6.99
N ALA A 187 5.63 26.17 -6.95
CA ALA A 187 4.63 25.72 -7.93
C ALA A 187 5.03 26.05 -9.38
N ASP A 188 5.75 27.16 -9.59
CA ASP A 188 6.21 27.60 -10.92
C ASP A 188 7.31 26.70 -11.51
N ALA A 189 8.03 25.97 -10.64
CA ALA A 189 9.02 24.98 -11.07
C ALA A 189 8.41 23.65 -11.50
N LEU A 190 7.11 23.43 -11.22
CA LEU A 190 6.39 22.18 -11.46
C LEU A 190 5.28 22.41 -12.49
N PRO A 191 5.57 22.20 -13.80
CA PRO A 191 4.69 22.60 -14.91
C PRO A 191 3.39 21.83 -15.00
N PHE A 192 3.29 20.61 -14.44
CA PHE A 192 2.11 19.76 -14.55
C PHE A 192 1.26 19.82 -13.29
N HIS A 193 -0.04 20.10 -13.44
CA HIS A 193 -0.97 20.05 -12.33
C HIS A 193 -1.66 18.68 -12.26
N VAL A 194 -1.37 17.90 -11.26
CA VAL A 194 -2.02 16.60 -11.03
C VAL A 194 -2.88 16.68 -9.77
N VAL A 195 -4.15 16.28 -9.89
CA VAL A 195 -5.01 16.07 -8.73
C VAL A 195 -4.95 14.61 -8.34
N ALA A 196 -4.50 14.33 -7.11
CA ALA A 196 -4.34 12.99 -6.57
C ALA A 196 -5.42 12.70 -5.52
N TYR A 197 -6.22 11.67 -5.76
CA TYR A 197 -7.13 11.13 -4.75
C TYR A 197 -6.36 10.37 -3.69
N ASP A 198 -6.57 10.72 -2.44
CA ASP A 198 -6.01 10.02 -1.29
C ASP A 198 -6.95 8.92 -0.80
N TYR A 199 -6.72 7.70 -1.27
CA TYR A 199 -7.36 6.49 -0.73
C TYR A 199 -6.50 5.81 0.34
N GLY A 200 -5.41 6.45 0.75
CA GLY A 200 -4.34 5.96 1.60
C GLY A 200 -2.99 6.08 0.89
N ALA A 201 -2.72 7.27 0.34
CA ALA A 201 -1.57 7.53 -0.51
C ALA A 201 -0.25 7.41 0.26
N LYS A 202 0.69 6.62 -0.26
CA LYS A 202 2.07 6.60 0.19
C LYS A 202 2.80 7.86 -0.25
N ARG A 203 3.56 8.45 0.68
CA ARG A 203 4.36 9.67 0.39
C ARG A 203 5.30 9.50 -0.78
N ASN A 204 5.89 8.31 -0.96
CA ASN A 204 6.82 8.08 -2.05
C ASN A 204 6.17 8.17 -3.44
N ILE A 205 4.90 7.82 -3.57
CA ILE A 205 4.13 8.06 -4.81
C ILE A 205 4.08 9.56 -5.12
N LEU A 206 3.73 10.37 -4.14
CA LEU A 206 3.63 11.82 -4.30
C LEU A 206 5.01 12.43 -4.63
N ARG A 207 6.07 11.96 -3.97
CA ARG A 207 7.46 12.36 -4.22
C ARG A 207 7.87 12.06 -5.66
N MET A 208 7.59 10.85 -6.15
CA MET A 208 7.97 10.42 -7.51
C MET A 208 7.23 11.19 -8.61
N LEU A 209 6.01 11.66 -8.36
CA LEU A 209 5.29 12.56 -9.25
C LEU A 209 5.93 13.95 -9.26
N VAL A 210 6.33 14.48 -8.09
CA VAL A 210 7.02 15.77 -7.98
C VAL A 210 8.38 15.73 -8.68
N ASP A 211 9.13 14.65 -8.55
CA ASP A 211 10.43 14.47 -9.24
C ASP A 211 10.29 14.52 -10.77
N ARG A 212 9.07 14.33 -11.29
CA ARG A 212 8.72 14.40 -12.72
C ARG A 212 8.02 15.70 -13.12
N GLY A 213 8.09 16.72 -12.27
CA GLY A 213 7.56 18.04 -12.56
C GLY A 213 6.08 18.23 -12.23
N CYS A 214 5.48 17.37 -11.42
CA CYS A 214 4.09 17.51 -11.01
C CYS A 214 3.96 18.32 -9.71
N ARG A 215 3.18 19.39 -9.73
CA ARG A 215 2.60 19.98 -8.51
C ARG A 215 1.30 19.26 -8.20
N LEU A 216 1.15 18.79 -6.97
CA LEU A 216 0.02 17.97 -6.60
C LEU A 216 -0.97 18.75 -5.76
N THR A 217 -2.25 18.57 -6.08
CA THR A 217 -3.38 18.85 -5.18
C THR A 217 -3.92 17.51 -4.72
N VAL A 218 -3.70 17.16 -3.46
CA VAL A 218 -4.17 15.91 -2.86
C VAL A 218 -5.55 16.15 -2.27
N VAL A 219 -6.52 15.36 -2.68
CA VAL A 219 -7.93 15.52 -2.29
C VAL A 219 -8.43 14.30 -1.51
N PRO A 220 -9.38 14.48 -0.57
CA PRO A 220 -10.03 13.37 0.13
C PRO A 220 -10.67 12.36 -0.83
N ALA A 221 -10.76 11.11 -0.39
CA ALA A 221 -11.31 10.00 -1.17
C ALA A 221 -12.71 10.25 -1.74
N GLN A 222 -13.55 10.98 -1.01
CA GLN A 222 -14.94 11.23 -1.36
C GLN A 222 -15.16 12.56 -2.12
N THR A 223 -14.09 13.26 -2.53
CA THR A 223 -14.21 14.52 -3.27
C THR A 223 -14.98 14.29 -4.58
N PRO A 224 -16.06 15.05 -4.86
CA PRO A 224 -16.81 14.92 -6.09
C PRO A 224 -15.98 15.24 -7.34
N ALA A 225 -16.32 14.59 -8.45
CA ALA A 225 -15.57 14.76 -9.70
C ALA A 225 -15.64 16.18 -10.26
N ASP A 226 -16.75 16.87 -10.11
CA ASP A 226 -16.93 18.26 -10.57
C ASP A 226 -16.02 19.24 -9.81
N GLU A 227 -15.81 19.05 -8.51
CA GLU A 227 -14.84 19.84 -7.75
C GLU A 227 -13.41 19.62 -8.26
N VAL A 228 -13.03 18.37 -8.56
CA VAL A 228 -11.71 18.06 -9.11
C VAL A 228 -11.54 18.64 -10.53
N LEU A 229 -12.55 18.51 -11.38
CA LEU A 229 -12.53 19.08 -12.74
C LEU A 229 -12.44 20.61 -12.73
N ALA A 230 -13.07 21.27 -11.75
CA ALA A 230 -12.98 22.73 -11.58
C ALA A 230 -11.56 23.23 -11.26
N LEU A 231 -10.68 22.35 -10.76
CA LEU A 231 -9.25 22.65 -10.55
C LEU A 231 -8.43 22.67 -11.85
N ASN A 232 -9.03 22.29 -12.98
CA ASN A 232 -8.39 22.18 -14.30
C ASN A 232 -7.07 21.36 -14.25
N PRO A 233 -7.10 20.09 -13.84
CA PRO A 233 -5.90 19.26 -13.77
C PRO A 233 -5.40 18.88 -15.17
N ASP A 234 -4.08 18.75 -15.31
CA ASP A 234 -3.43 18.15 -16.48
C ASP A 234 -3.49 16.61 -16.44
N GLY A 235 -3.68 16.02 -15.25
CA GLY A 235 -3.82 14.59 -15.02
C GLY A 235 -4.49 14.28 -13.68
N ILE A 236 -5.07 13.09 -13.57
CA ILE A 236 -5.73 12.58 -12.36
C ILE A 236 -4.99 11.34 -11.90
N PHE A 237 -4.63 11.31 -10.62
CA PHE A 237 -3.96 10.18 -10.01
C PHE A 237 -4.87 9.52 -8.96
N LEU A 238 -4.99 8.18 -9.02
CA LEU A 238 -5.77 7.36 -8.10
C LEU A 238 -4.79 6.56 -7.23
N SER A 239 -4.69 6.90 -5.95
CA SER A 239 -3.67 6.32 -5.08
C SER A 239 -3.94 4.85 -4.72
N ASN A 240 -2.93 4.23 -4.12
CA ASN A 240 -3.06 3.01 -3.35
C ASN A 240 -3.97 3.22 -2.13
N GLY A 241 -4.35 2.12 -1.47
CA GLY A 241 -5.15 2.17 -0.24
C GLY A 241 -5.56 0.79 0.25
N PRO A 242 -6.12 0.72 1.47
CA PRO A 242 -6.58 -0.52 2.10
C PRO A 242 -8.01 -0.89 1.71
N GLY A 243 -8.38 -2.13 2.05
CA GLY A 243 -9.76 -2.59 2.08
C GLY A 243 -10.26 -3.20 0.78
N ASP A 244 -11.58 -3.33 0.71
CA ASP A 244 -12.28 -3.85 -0.47
C ASP A 244 -12.62 -2.68 -1.40
N PRO A 245 -12.32 -2.75 -2.71
CA PRO A 245 -12.67 -1.69 -3.64
C PRO A 245 -14.17 -1.61 -3.97
N GLU A 246 -14.93 -2.71 -3.83
CA GLU A 246 -16.34 -2.75 -4.25
C GLU A 246 -17.24 -1.74 -3.50
N PRO A 247 -17.11 -1.52 -2.18
CA PRO A 247 -17.95 -0.55 -1.47
C PRO A 247 -17.56 0.91 -1.69
N CYS A 248 -16.49 1.21 -2.44
CA CYS A 248 -16.04 2.58 -2.74
C CYS A 248 -16.83 3.21 -3.91
N ASP A 249 -18.15 3.19 -3.87
CA ASP A 249 -19.05 3.67 -4.93
C ASP A 249 -18.85 5.15 -5.30
N TYR A 250 -18.52 6.00 -4.33
CA TYR A 250 -18.15 7.39 -4.53
C TYR A 250 -16.92 7.54 -5.45
N ALA A 251 -15.89 6.72 -5.26
CA ALA A 251 -14.69 6.73 -6.08
C ALA A 251 -14.96 6.19 -7.48
N ILE A 252 -15.71 5.09 -7.60
CA ILE A 252 -16.13 4.50 -8.87
C ILE A 252 -16.91 5.53 -9.69
N SER A 253 -17.86 6.25 -9.06
CA SER A 253 -18.66 7.30 -9.72
C SER A 253 -17.81 8.47 -10.20
N ALA A 254 -16.86 8.93 -9.38
CA ALA A 254 -15.94 10.00 -9.76
C ALA A 254 -15.06 9.59 -10.95
N ILE A 255 -14.49 8.39 -10.92
CA ILE A 255 -13.67 7.86 -12.03
C ILE A 255 -14.50 7.75 -13.30
N GLN A 256 -15.75 7.28 -13.24
CA GLN A 256 -16.65 7.24 -14.39
C GLN A 256 -16.90 8.63 -15.01
N ALA A 257 -16.92 9.69 -14.20
CA ALA A 257 -17.03 11.06 -14.71
C ALA A 257 -15.72 11.49 -15.41
N PHE A 258 -14.55 11.17 -14.88
CA PHE A 258 -13.26 11.44 -15.51
C PHE A 258 -13.09 10.71 -16.84
N LEU A 259 -13.55 9.48 -16.93
CA LEU A 259 -13.51 8.68 -18.16
C LEU A 259 -14.41 9.23 -19.30
N LYS A 260 -15.25 10.23 -19.03
CA LYS A 260 -15.96 10.99 -20.06
C LYS A 260 -15.11 12.14 -20.65
N THR A 261 -14.01 12.47 -20.02
CA THR A 261 -13.03 13.46 -20.48
C THR A 261 -11.85 12.77 -21.17
N ASP A 262 -10.92 13.56 -21.68
CA ASP A 262 -9.64 13.06 -22.22
C ASP A 262 -8.47 13.38 -21.29
N ILE A 263 -8.75 13.77 -20.04
CA ILE A 263 -7.71 13.98 -18.99
C ILE A 263 -7.08 12.62 -18.66
N PRO A 264 -5.75 12.51 -18.71
CA PRO A 264 -5.06 11.27 -18.34
C PRO A 264 -5.33 10.82 -16.92
N VAL A 265 -5.56 9.51 -16.74
CA VAL A 265 -5.80 8.89 -15.43
C VAL A 265 -4.80 7.77 -15.20
N PHE A 266 -4.10 7.81 -14.07
CA PHE A 266 -3.21 6.74 -13.61
C PHE A 266 -3.63 6.23 -12.24
N GLY A 267 -3.79 4.90 -12.09
CA GLY A 267 -4.19 4.25 -10.84
C GLY A 267 -3.17 3.24 -10.34
N ILE A 268 -2.88 3.24 -9.03
CA ILE A 268 -1.97 2.30 -8.37
C ILE A 268 -2.73 1.50 -7.31
N CYS A 269 -2.56 0.18 -7.31
CA CYS A 269 -3.08 -0.78 -6.33
C CYS A 269 -4.61 -0.65 -6.15
N LEU A 270 -5.12 -0.02 -5.09
CA LEU A 270 -6.55 0.25 -4.95
C LEU A 270 -7.08 1.10 -6.11
N GLY A 271 -6.31 2.11 -6.55
CA GLY A 271 -6.65 2.93 -7.72
C GLY A 271 -6.75 2.14 -9.03
N HIS A 272 -5.94 1.07 -9.19
CA HIS A 272 -6.06 0.13 -10.29
C HIS A 272 -7.40 -0.64 -10.24
N GLN A 273 -7.75 -1.16 -9.07
CA GLN A 273 -9.00 -1.91 -8.87
C GLN A 273 -10.22 -1.01 -9.08
N LEU A 274 -10.18 0.23 -8.60
CA LEU A 274 -11.25 1.21 -8.78
C LEU A 274 -11.42 1.63 -10.25
N LEU A 275 -10.31 1.81 -10.99
CA LEU A 275 -10.37 2.07 -12.43
C LEU A 275 -10.99 0.89 -13.21
N ALA A 276 -10.66 -0.34 -12.81
CA ALA A 276 -11.24 -1.55 -13.39
C ALA A 276 -12.77 -1.61 -13.14
N LEU A 277 -13.19 -1.40 -11.88
CA LEU A 277 -14.62 -1.36 -11.51
C LEU A 277 -15.39 -0.25 -12.26
N ALA A 278 -14.82 0.96 -12.33
CA ALA A 278 -15.39 2.09 -13.05
C ALA A 278 -15.53 1.82 -14.55
N SER A 279 -14.69 0.93 -15.11
CA SER A 279 -14.72 0.49 -16.50
C SER A 279 -15.66 -0.69 -16.74
N GLY A 280 -16.31 -1.23 -15.68
CA GLY A 280 -17.28 -2.34 -15.77
C GLY A 280 -16.69 -3.73 -15.48
N ALA A 281 -15.42 -3.84 -15.08
CA ALA A 281 -14.84 -5.08 -14.61
C ALA A 281 -15.31 -5.43 -13.18
N LYS A 282 -14.89 -6.57 -12.67
CA LYS A 282 -15.14 -7.03 -11.29
C LYS A 282 -13.84 -7.23 -10.56
N THR A 283 -13.91 -7.30 -9.24
CA THR A 283 -12.79 -7.67 -8.37
C THR A 283 -13.10 -8.92 -7.57
N VAL A 284 -12.06 -9.60 -7.12
CA VAL A 284 -12.16 -10.83 -6.31
C VAL A 284 -11.22 -10.74 -5.11
N LYS A 285 -11.67 -11.23 -3.95
CA LYS A 285 -10.78 -11.42 -2.80
C LYS A 285 -9.86 -12.60 -3.08
N MET A 286 -8.57 -12.39 -2.98
CA MET A 286 -7.55 -13.43 -3.14
C MET A 286 -7.48 -14.31 -1.88
N LYS A 287 -7.10 -15.56 -2.05
CA LYS A 287 -6.92 -16.49 -0.92
C LYS A 287 -5.85 -16.02 0.05
N LEU A 288 -4.73 -15.51 -0.48
CA LEU A 288 -3.56 -15.12 0.30
C LEU A 288 -3.20 -13.65 0.11
N GLY A 289 -3.46 -13.08 -1.06
CA GLY A 289 -2.93 -11.79 -1.49
C GLY A 289 -1.46 -11.86 -1.94
N HIS A 290 -0.97 -10.73 -2.43
CA HIS A 290 0.43 -10.55 -2.77
C HIS A 290 1.05 -9.50 -1.86
N HIS A 291 2.09 -9.89 -1.11
CA HIS A 291 2.79 -9.00 -0.19
C HIS A 291 4.30 -9.28 -0.23
N GLY A 292 5.06 -8.32 -0.73
CA GLY A 292 6.53 -8.43 -0.78
C GLY A 292 7.16 -7.65 -1.91
N GLY A 293 8.49 -7.60 -1.92
CA GLY A 293 9.30 -6.85 -2.90
C GLY A 293 9.98 -7.73 -3.96
N ASN A 294 9.49 -8.92 -4.22
CA ASN A 294 10.13 -9.91 -5.10
C ASN A 294 9.15 -10.59 -6.07
N HIS A 295 8.07 -9.91 -6.45
CA HIS A 295 7.04 -10.46 -7.33
C HIS A 295 7.38 -10.20 -8.80
N PRO A 296 7.62 -11.25 -9.62
CA PRO A 296 7.86 -11.09 -11.03
C PRO A 296 6.55 -10.83 -11.77
N VAL A 297 6.52 -9.75 -12.53
CA VAL A 297 5.41 -9.33 -13.37
C VAL A 297 5.88 -9.25 -14.82
N LYS A 298 5.10 -9.82 -15.74
CA LYS A 298 5.38 -9.76 -17.17
C LYS A 298 4.63 -8.57 -17.77
N ASP A 299 5.37 -7.71 -18.44
CA ASP A 299 4.86 -6.72 -19.38
C ASP A 299 4.54 -7.42 -20.71
N LEU A 300 3.28 -7.38 -21.13
CA LEU A 300 2.79 -8.05 -22.33
C LEU A 300 3.10 -7.26 -23.61
N ASP A 301 3.28 -5.94 -23.50
CA ASP A 301 3.57 -5.07 -24.65
C ASP A 301 5.04 -5.19 -25.07
N ASN A 302 5.95 -5.19 -24.10
CA ASN A 302 7.40 -5.26 -24.32
C ASN A 302 7.96 -6.67 -24.21
N ASN A 303 7.16 -7.63 -23.74
CA ASN A 303 7.56 -9.00 -23.46
C ASN A 303 8.76 -9.09 -22.47
N THR A 304 8.86 -8.14 -21.55
CA THR A 304 9.88 -8.08 -20.49
C THR A 304 9.32 -8.52 -19.15
N VAL A 305 10.19 -8.84 -18.22
CA VAL A 305 9.85 -9.18 -16.83
C VAL A 305 10.44 -8.12 -15.91
N MET A 306 9.62 -7.57 -15.04
CA MET A 306 10.03 -6.66 -13.98
C MET A 306 9.81 -7.32 -12.61
N ILE A 307 10.65 -7.01 -11.64
CA ILE A 307 10.45 -7.41 -10.25
C ILE A 307 9.77 -6.25 -9.52
N THR A 308 8.67 -6.55 -8.83
CA THR A 308 7.78 -5.53 -8.29
C THR A 308 7.54 -5.69 -6.79
N ALA A 309 7.24 -4.57 -6.13
CA ALA A 309 6.64 -4.55 -4.81
C ALA A 309 5.12 -4.73 -4.94
N GLN A 310 4.56 -5.57 -4.07
CA GLN A 310 3.13 -5.89 -4.04
C GLN A 310 2.58 -5.81 -2.62
N ASN A 311 1.39 -5.27 -2.47
CA ASN A 311 0.65 -5.26 -1.20
C ASN A 311 -0.85 -5.15 -1.47
N HIS A 312 -1.50 -6.27 -1.80
CA HIS A 312 -2.94 -6.29 -2.06
C HIS A 312 -3.56 -7.65 -1.75
N GLY A 313 -4.79 -7.64 -1.23
CA GLY A 313 -5.61 -8.83 -0.94
C GLY A 313 -6.76 -9.02 -1.93
N PHE A 314 -6.93 -8.11 -2.88
CA PHE A 314 -7.92 -8.16 -3.95
C PHE A 314 -7.24 -8.04 -5.30
N ALA A 315 -7.86 -8.58 -6.35
CA ALA A 315 -7.37 -8.49 -7.72
C ALA A 315 -8.53 -8.27 -8.69
N VAL A 316 -8.23 -7.75 -9.87
CA VAL A 316 -9.21 -7.64 -10.97
C VAL A 316 -9.50 -9.04 -11.49
N ASP A 317 -10.80 -9.36 -11.66
CA ASP A 317 -11.25 -10.63 -12.23
C ASP A 317 -11.00 -10.64 -13.74
N GLU A 318 -10.15 -11.56 -14.19
CA GLU A 318 -9.77 -11.70 -15.60
C GLU A 318 -10.85 -12.37 -16.47
N THR A 319 -11.82 -13.07 -15.84
CA THR A 319 -12.73 -13.97 -16.57
C THR A 319 -13.72 -13.25 -17.47
N ASN A 320 -14.05 -11.98 -17.20
CA ASN A 320 -15.03 -11.19 -17.96
C ASN A 320 -14.62 -9.73 -18.06
N LEU A 321 -13.45 -9.46 -18.61
CA LEU A 321 -13.00 -8.08 -18.81
C LEU A 321 -13.83 -7.40 -19.91
N PRO A 322 -14.29 -6.15 -19.68
CA PRO A 322 -14.96 -5.36 -20.70
C PRO A 322 -14.07 -5.11 -21.93
N ALA A 323 -14.66 -5.00 -23.11
CA ALA A 323 -13.93 -4.81 -24.37
C ALA A 323 -13.11 -3.51 -24.44
N ASN A 324 -13.43 -2.54 -23.59
CA ASN A 324 -12.68 -1.28 -23.43
C ASN A 324 -11.47 -1.38 -22.52
N LEU A 325 -11.19 -2.57 -21.95
CA LEU A 325 -10.01 -2.84 -21.14
C LEU A 325 -9.08 -3.83 -21.84
N ARG A 326 -7.81 -3.50 -21.88
CA ARG A 326 -6.72 -4.38 -22.31
C ARG A 326 -5.79 -4.66 -21.14
N VAL A 327 -5.49 -5.94 -20.90
CA VAL A 327 -4.47 -6.34 -19.92
C VAL A 327 -3.10 -6.00 -20.49
N THR A 328 -2.28 -5.33 -19.69
CA THR A 328 -0.91 -4.94 -20.04
C THR A 328 0.14 -5.71 -19.27
N HIS A 329 -0.18 -6.14 -18.06
CA HIS A 329 0.75 -6.83 -17.18
C HIS A 329 0.07 -7.99 -16.46
N VAL A 330 0.81 -9.07 -16.24
CA VAL A 330 0.35 -10.27 -15.50
C VAL A 330 1.40 -10.77 -14.52
N SER A 331 0.94 -11.28 -13.38
CA SER A 331 1.79 -11.94 -12.39
C SER A 331 2.34 -13.26 -12.95
N LEU A 332 3.63 -13.52 -12.79
CA LEU A 332 4.21 -14.81 -13.15
C LEU A 332 4.02 -15.87 -12.06
N PHE A 333 3.52 -15.51 -10.88
CA PHE A 333 3.23 -16.49 -9.84
C PHE A 333 1.90 -17.21 -10.07
N ASP A 334 0.86 -16.49 -10.50
CA ASP A 334 -0.50 -17.02 -10.55
C ASP A 334 -1.36 -16.48 -11.71
N GLN A 335 -0.75 -15.73 -12.62
CA GLN A 335 -1.37 -15.14 -13.81
C GLN A 335 -2.43 -14.06 -13.51
N THR A 336 -2.57 -13.59 -12.27
CA THR A 336 -3.48 -12.50 -11.96
C THR A 336 -3.14 -11.23 -12.73
N VAL A 337 -4.18 -10.44 -13.08
CA VAL A 337 -4.04 -9.15 -13.77
C VAL A 337 -3.24 -8.18 -12.90
N GLN A 338 -2.16 -7.63 -13.47
CA GLN A 338 -1.27 -6.70 -12.79
C GLN A 338 -1.25 -5.31 -13.42
N GLY A 339 -1.84 -5.15 -14.59
CA GLY A 339 -1.97 -3.85 -15.26
C GLY A 339 -3.06 -3.88 -16.32
N ILE A 340 -3.78 -2.77 -16.43
CA ILE A 340 -4.78 -2.54 -17.46
C ILE A 340 -4.58 -1.18 -18.12
N HIS A 341 -5.01 -1.10 -19.37
CA HIS A 341 -5.08 0.13 -20.14
C HIS A 341 -6.45 0.22 -20.82
N ARG A 342 -7.09 1.38 -20.79
CA ARG A 342 -8.30 1.62 -21.57
C ARG A 342 -7.96 1.82 -23.05
N THR A 343 -8.75 1.19 -23.92
CA THR A 343 -8.53 1.28 -25.37
C THR A 343 -9.11 2.54 -26.00
N ASP A 344 -10.00 3.22 -25.27
CA ASP A 344 -10.79 4.37 -25.72
C ASP A 344 -10.46 5.69 -25.00
N LYS A 345 -9.66 5.64 -23.93
CA LYS A 345 -9.30 6.80 -23.09
C LYS A 345 -7.85 6.71 -22.62
N PRO A 346 -7.19 7.85 -22.34
CA PRO A 346 -5.82 7.88 -21.82
C PRO A 346 -5.81 7.51 -20.32
N ALA A 347 -6.27 6.30 -20.00
CA ALA A 347 -6.37 5.82 -18.64
C ALA A 347 -5.73 4.44 -18.51
N PHE A 348 -4.81 4.29 -17.55
CA PHE A 348 -4.12 3.04 -17.28
C PHE A 348 -3.86 2.87 -15.79
N SER A 349 -3.50 1.66 -15.40
CA SER A 349 -3.23 1.39 -13.99
C SER A 349 -2.35 0.15 -13.78
N PHE A 350 -1.78 0.07 -12.58
CA PHE A 350 -0.89 -1.01 -12.18
C PHE A 350 -1.25 -1.50 -10.77
N GLN A 351 -1.33 -2.83 -10.59
CA GLN A 351 -1.71 -3.45 -9.32
C GLN A 351 -0.59 -3.39 -8.28
N GLY A 352 0.65 -3.52 -8.71
CA GLY A 352 1.82 -3.41 -7.84
C GLY A 352 2.13 -1.96 -7.48
N HIS A 353 3.24 -1.78 -6.77
CA HIS A 353 3.71 -0.50 -6.26
C HIS A 353 4.95 -0.03 -7.04
N PRO A 354 4.80 0.76 -8.13
CA PRO A 354 5.93 1.24 -8.92
C PRO A 354 6.82 2.24 -8.18
N GLU A 355 6.29 2.83 -7.10
CA GLU A 355 7.04 3.69 -6.18
C GLU A 355 7.98 2.91 -5.26
N ALA A 356 7.84 1.58 -5.18
CA ALA A 356 8.54 0.74 -4.22
C ALA A 356 8.29 1.17 -2.75
N SER A 357 9.33 1.46 -1.98
CA SER A 357 9.25 1.89 -0.58
C SER A 357 8.41 0.96 0.33
N PRO A 358 8.94 -0.26 0.59
CA PRO A 358 10.18 -0.83 0.07
C PRO A 358 10.01 -1.55 -1.27
N GLY A 359 11.12 -1.84 -1.93
CA GLY A 359 11.16 -2.77 -3.04
C GLY A 359 12.02 -2.34 -4.22
N PRO A 360 11.98 -3.11 -5.32
CA PRO A 360 12.66 -2.81 -6.57
C PRO A 360 11.99 -1.64 -7.31
N HIS A 361 12.77 -0.99 -8.19
CA HIS A 361 12.35 0.20 -8.94
C HIS A 361 12.04 -0.11 -10.42
N ASP A 362 11.97 -1.38 -10.82
CA ASP A 362 11.77 -1.79 -12.23
C ASP A 362 10.50 -1.21 -12.85
N ALA A 363 9.45 -1.01 -12.04
CA ALA A 363 8.17 -0.46 -12.49
C ALA A 363 8.10 1.08 -12.46
N ALA A 364 9.14 1.79 -12.00
CA ALA A 364 9.18 3.25 -11.94
C ALA A 364 8.89 3.96 -13.28
N PRO A 365 9.25 3.40 -14.46
CA PRO A 365 8.89 3.99 -15.76
C PRO A 365 7.38 4.17 -16.02
N LEU A 366 6.50 3.53 -15.26
CA LEU A 366 5.05 3.76 -15.35
C LEU A 366 4.67 5.21 -14.98
N PHE A 367 5.44 5.86 -14.11
CA PHE A 367 5.26 7.29 -13.86
C PHE A 367 5.65 8.14 -15.07
N ASP A 368 6.71 7.76 -15.80
CA ASP A 368 7.14 8.48 -17.00
C ASP A 368 6.07 8.38 -18.10
N HIS A 369 5.46 7.20 -18.27
CA HIS A 369 4.32 7.01 -19.16
C HIS A 369 3.13 7.92 -18.82
N PHE A 370 2.85 8.14 -17.54
CA PHE A 370 1.80 9.08 -17.12
C PHE A 370 2.12 10.52 -17.56
N ILE A 371 3.39 10.95 -17.44
CA ILE A 371 3.82 12.27 -17.91
C ILE A 371 3.69 12.39 -19.42
N GLU A 372 4.06 11.37 -20.21
CA GLU A 372 3.87 11.36 -21.68
C GLU A 372 2.41 11.58 -22.06
N LEU A 373 1.47 10.96 -21.35
CA LEU A 373 0.04 11.15 -21.58
C LEU A 373 -0.40 12.59 -21.24
N ILE A 374 0.11 13.17 -20.15
CA ILE A 374 -0.15 14.56 -19.76
C ILE A 374 0.36 15.54 -20.82
N GLU A 375 1.59 15.33 -21.32
CA GLU A 375 2.16 16.16 -22.37
C GLU A 375 1.35 16.11 -23.68
N ALA A 376 0.91 14.90 -24.07
CA ALA A 376 0.04 14.70 -25.23
C ALA A 376 -1.31 15.40 -25.04
N TYR A 377 -1.94 15.29 -23.88
CA TYR A 377 -3.19 15.97 -23.54
C TYR A 377 -3.06 17.50 -23.66
N ARG A 378 -2.02 18.08 -23.05
CA ARG A 378 -1.77 19.53 -23.11
C ARG A 378 -1.48 20.03 -24.52
N SER A 379 -0.84 19.22 -25.35
CA SER A 379 -0.55 19.57 -26.75
C SER A 379 -1.82 19.61 -27.62
N ASN A 380 -2.79 18.75 -27.30
CA ASN A 380 -4.07 18.71 -28.00
C ASN A 380 -5.08 19.78 -27.51
N ALA A 381 -4.87 20.34 -26.32
CA ALA A 381 -5.72 21.39 -25.74
C ALA A 381 -5.33 22.81 -26.17
N LYS A 382 -4.19 22.97 -26.88
CA LYS A 382 -3.73 24.23 -27.48
C LYS A 382 -4.18 24.35 -28.93
#